data_b9b75b34c7ead9afe51a120da1e5db1e
#
_entry.id   b9b75b34c7ead9afe51a120da1e5db1e
#
_cell.length_a   1.000
_cell.length_b   1.000
_cell.length_c   1.000
_cell.angle_alpha   90.00
_cell.angle_beta   90.00
_cell.angle_gamma   90.00
#
_symmetry.space_group_name_H-M   'P 1'
#
loop_
_entity.id
_entity.type
_entity.pdbx_description
1 polymer ?
#
loop_
_entity_poly.entity_id
_entity_poly.type
_entity_poly.pdbx_seq_one_letter_code
_entity_poly.pdbx_strand_id
1 'polypeptide(L)'
;MDLYQLFKTRTPIIGVVHLLPLPTSARWGGSLKAVIDRAEQEATALASGGVDGIIVENFFDAPFTKSQVDPAIVSAMTVVVQRIQNLVTLPIGLNVLRNDGKSAMAIASCVRAQFIRVNVLTGVMATDQGLIEGEAHQLLRYRRELGSDVKILADVLVKHARPLSSPNLTVAVKDTIERGLADAVILSGWATGSPPNQEDVELACDAANGTPVFIGSGANWENIATLLQAANGVIVSSSLKRQGRIEQPIDPIRVSQFVEAARRSWNSKDQSKPAPSSSISLHS
;
A
#
# COMPACT_ATOMS: atom_id res chain seq x y z
N MET A 1 6.64 1.56 12.79
CA MET A 1 6.50 0.18 12.25
C MET A 1 7.88 -0.38 11.92
N ASP A 2 8.19 -1.60 12.35
CA ASP A 2 9.42 -2.28 11.96
C ASP A 2 9.17 -3.06 10.65
N LEU A 3 9.78 -2.59 9.55
CA LEU A 3 9.64 -3.21 8.23
C LEU A 3 10.26 -4.59 8.16
N TYR A 4 11.41 -4.79 8.82
CA TYR A 4 12.09 -6.07 8.80
C TYR A 4 11.30 -7.15 9.55
N GLN A 5 10.68 -6.78 10.67
CA GLN A 5 9.81 -7.71 11.41
C GLN A 5 8.62 -8.14 10.55
N LEU A 6 8.03 -7.22 9.79
CA LEU A 6 6.83 -7.49 8.99
C LEU A 6 7.16 -8.16 7.65
N PHE A 7 8.10 -7.61 6.88
CA PHE A 7 8.33 -8.02 5.49
C PHE A 7 9.63 -8.82 5.29
N LYS A 8 10.42 -9.06 6.34
CA LYS A 8 11.75 -9.68 6.30
C LYS A 8 12.78 -8.94 5.44
N THR A 9 12.48 -7.69 5.12
CA THR A 9 13.37 -6.77 4.41
C THR A 9 13.15 -5.34 4.92
N ARG A 10 14.15 -4.47 4.72
CA ARG A 10 14.06 -3.05 5.11
C ARG A 10 13.44 -2.17 4.02
N THR A 11 13.35 -2.69 2.80
CA THR A 11 12.77 -1.95 1.66
C THR A 11 11.80 -2.86 0.90
N PRO A 12 10.60 -3.10 1.45
CA PRO A 12 9.64 -4.03 0.87
C PRO A 12 9.06 -3.56 -0.46
N ILE A 13 8.89 -4.52 -1.35
CA ILE A 13 8.15 -4.39 -2.60
C ILE A 13 6.79 -5.04 -2.39
N ILE A 14 5.74 -4.25 -2.40
CA ILE A 14 4.37 -4.71 -2.17
C ILE A 14 3.62 -4.71 -3.49
N GLY A 15 3.21 -5.88 -3.97
CA GLY A 15 2.38 -6.02 -5.17
C GLY A 15 0.89 -5.82 -4.85
N VAL A 16 0.11 -5.32 -5.82
CA VAL A 16 -1.33 -5.12 -5.62
C VAL A 16 -2.14 -6.09 -6.48
N VAL A 17 -3.03 -6.85 -5.84
CA VAL A 17 -4.07 -7.66 -6.48
C VAL A 17 -5.33 -6.79 -6.60
N HIS A 18 -5.69 -6.40 -7.82
CA HIS A 18 -6.93 -5.70 -8.11
C HIS A 18 -8.05 -6.71 -8.37
N LEU A 19 -9.01 -6.77 -7.46
CA LEU A 19 -10.15 -7.68 -7.58
C LEU A 19 -11.04 -7.30 -8.76
N LEU A 20 -11.53 -8.30 -9.50
CA LEU A 20 -12.65 -8.09 -10.41
C LEU A 20 -13.85 -7.51 -9.66
N PRO A 21 -14.81 -6.85 -10.34
CA PRO A 21 -15.95 -6.25 -9.69
C PRO A 21 -16.67 -7.20 -8.72
N LEU A 22 -16.90 -6.72 -7.50
CA LEU A 22 -17.48 -7.49 -6.40
C LEU A 22 -19.02 -7.44 -6.39
N PRO A 23 -19.71 -8.34 -5.65
CA PRO A 23 -21.16 -8.30 -5.50
C PRO A 23 -21.63 -6.91 -5.08
N THR A 24 -22.76 -6.47 -5.63
CA THR A 24 -23.37 -5.14 -5.47
C THR A 24 -22.65 -3.97 -6.15
N SER A 25 -21.43 -4.13 -6.66
CA SER A 25 -20.81 -3.11 -7.48
C SER A 25 -21.51 -2.97 -8.84
N ALA A 26 -21.44 -1.79 -9.44
CA ALA A 26 -22.13 -1.48 -10.70
C ALA A 26 -21.69 -2.38 -11.88
N ARG A 27 -20.51 -2.96 -11.80
CA ARG A 27 -19.91 -3.83 -12.85
C ARG A 27 -19.84 -5.30 -12.44
N TRP A 28 -20.59 -5.72 -11.43
CA TRP A 28 -20.60 -7.09 -10.95
C TRP A 28 -20.90 -8.10 -12.07
N GLY A 29 -19.98 -9.03 -12.29
CA GLY A 29 -20.07 -10.05 -13.34
C GLY A 29 -20.83 -11.33 -12.95
N GLY A 30 -21.46 -11.39 -11.77
CA GLY A 30 -22.29 -12.51 -11.32
C GLY A 30 -21.52 -13.74 -10.79
N SER A 31 -20.18 -13.73 -10.74
CA SER A 31 -19.41 -14.91 -10.34
C SER A 31 -18.31 -14.60 -9.34
N LEU A 32 -18.56 -14.88 -8.06
CA LEU A 32 -17.51 -14.80 -7.03
C LEU A 32 -16.36 -15.78 -7.29
N LYS A 33 -16.66 -16.93 -7.90
CA LYS A 33 -15.63 -17.88 -8.31
C LYS A 33 -14.63 -17.26 -9.28
N ALA A 34 -15.10 -16.50 -10.27
CA ALA A 34 -14.20 -15.83 -11.22
C ALA A 34 -13.31 -14.77 -10.53
N VAL A 35 -13.85 -14.06 -9.53
CA VAL A 35 -13.07 -13.12 -8.71
C VAL A 35 -11.97 -13.85 -7.95
N ILE A 36 -12.32 -14.95 -7.29
CA ILE A 36 -11.37 -15.77 -6.52
C ILE A 36 -10.28 -16.33 -7.43
N ASP A 37 -10.64 -16.99 -8.54
CA ASP A 37 -9.70 -17.61 -9.48
C ASP A 37 -8.67 -16.58 -9.99
N ARG A 38 -9.15 -15.36 -10.34
CA ARG A 38 -8.28 -14.28 -10.80
C ARG A 38 -7.37 -13.75 -9.67
N ALA A 39 -7.88 -13.60 -8.46
CA ALA A 39 -7.11 -13.12 -7.32
C ALA A 39 -6.03 -14.13 -6.92
N GLU A 40 -6.34 -15.42 -6.90
CA GLU A 40 -5.38 -16.51 -6.65
C GLU A 40 -4.27 -16.55 -7.70
N GLN A 41 -4.63 -16.40 -8.98
CA GLN A 41 -3.65 -16.33 -10.07
C GLN A 41 -2.70 -15.14 -9.92
N GLU A 42 -3.23 -13.96 -9.61
CA GLU A 42 -2.42 -12.74 -9.42
C GLU A 42 -1.53 -12.82 -8.18
N ALA A 43 -2.05 -13.32 -7.06
CA ALA A 43 -1.26 -13.49 -5.83
C ALA A 43 -0.11 -14.48 -6.03
N THR A 44 -0.36 -15.60 -6.73
CA THR A 44 0.67 -16.58 -7.09
C THR A 44 1.73 -15.98 -7.99
N ALA A 45 1.34 -15.18 -8.99
CA ALA A 45 2.28 -14.51 -9.90
C ALA A 45 3.15 -13.48 -9.15
N LEU A 46 2.59 -12.73 -8.20
CA LEU A 46 3.33 -11.81 -7.35
C LEU A 46 4.34 -12.54 -6.46
N ALA A 47 3.89 -13.58 -5.76
CA ALA A 47 4.73 -14.35 -4.85
C ALA A 47 5.89 -15.04 -5.59
N SER A 48 5.62 -15.69 -6.72
CA SER A 48 6.65 -16.34 -7.54
C SER A 48 7.64 -15.35 -8.17
N GLY A 49 7.19 -14.12 -8.43
CA GLY A 49 8.05 -13.04 -8.94
C GLY A 49 8.91 -12.36 -7.87
N GLY A 50 8.72 -12.68 -6.57
CA GLY A 50 9.60 -12.28 -5.47
C GLY A 50 9.25 -10.97 -4.79
N VAL A 51 7.96 -10.54 -4.80
CA VAL A 51 7.51 -9.42 -3.96
C VAL A 51 7.56 -9.80 -2.47
N ASP A 52 7.61 -8.79 -1.60
CA ASP A 52 7.73 -8.99 -0.15
C ASP A 52 6.38 -8.93 0.59
N GLY A 53 5.32 -8.49 -0.09
CA GLY A 53 3.97 -8.39 0.45
C GLY A 53 2.92 -8.16 -0.63
N ILE A 54 1.66 -8.32 -0.26
CA ILE A 54 0.52 -8.16 -1.18
C ILE A 54 -0.52 -7.24 -0.55
N ILE A 55 -1.09 -6.30 -1.33
CA ILE A 55 -2.34 -5.60 -0.99
C ILE A 55 -3.46 -6.13 -1.88
N VAL A 56 -4.59 -6.47 -1.28
CA VAL A 56 -5.83 -6.84 -1.98
C VAL A 56 -6.77 -5.62 -2.00
N GLU A 57 -7.20 -5.22 -3.21
CA GLU A 57 -7.93 -3.97 -3.42
C GLU A 57 -9.14 -4.19 -4.33
N ASN A 58 -10.31 -3.66 -3.96
CA ASN A 58 -11.55 -3.72 -4.76
C ASN A 58 -11.57 -2.66 -5.89
N PHE A 59 -10.48 -2.56 -6.65
CA PHE A 59 -10.21 -1.50 -7.62
C PHE A 59 -11.27 -1.40 -8.75
N PHE A 60 -11.83 -2.52 -9.18
CA PHE A 60 -12.80 -2.52 -10.28
C PHE A 60 -14.26 -2.31 -9.86
N ASP A 61 -14.53 -2.02 -8.57
CA ASP A 61 -15.86 -1.67 -8.08
C ASP A 61 -16.31 -0.25 -8.48
N ALA A 62 -15.48 0.49 -9.22
CA ALA A 62 -15.83 1.83 -9.68
C ALA A 62 -17.18 1.88 -10.46
N PRO A 63 -18.05 2.87 -10.21
CA PRO A 63 -17.87 4.01 -9.30
C PRO A 63 -17.95 3.60 -7.83
N PHE A 64 -17.04 4.13 -7.01
CA PHE A 64 -16.95 3.78 -5.60
C PHE A 64 -17.99 4.52 -4.76
N THR A 65 -18.42 3.89 -3.65
CA THR A 65 -19.13 4.60 -2.59
C THR A 65 -18.15 5.52 -1.84
N LYS A 66 -18.63 6.66 -1.38
CA LYS A 66 -17.84 7.56 -0.53
C LYS A 66 -17.75 7.09 0.94
N SER A 67 -18.72 6.30 1.38
CA SER A 67 -18.89 5.80 2.74
C SER A 67 -18.59 4.31 2.83
N GLN A 68 -19.18 3.63 3.80
CA GLN A 68 -19.02 2.19 3.98
C GLN A 68 -19.51 1.41 2.75
N VAL A 69 -18.75 0.39 2.39
CA VAL A 69 -19.14 -0.56 1.34
C VAL A 69 -20.27 -1.48 1.81
N ASP A 70 -20.96 -2.09 0.86
CA ASP A 70 -22.00 -3.08 1.15
C ASP A 70 -21.40 -4.29 1.91
N PRO A 71 -22.15 -4.89 2.88
CA PRO A 71 -21.71 -6.10 3.56
C PRO A 71 -21.36 -7.27 2.63
N ALA A 72 -21.94 -7.34 1.42
CA ALA A 72 -21.58 -8.35 0.43
C ALA A 72 -20.14 -8.16 -0.08
N ILE A 73 -19.68 -6.91 -0.24
CA ILE A 73 -18.28 -6.60 -0.59
C ILE A 73 -17.33 -7.05 0.54
N VAL A 74 -17.67 -6.71 1.79
CA VAL A 74 -16.89 -7.13 2.97
C VAL A 74 -16.76 -8.66 3.01
N SER A 75 -17.88 -9.36 2.84
CA SER A 75 -17.92 -10.83 2.85
C SER A 75 -17.09 -11.43 1.71
N ALA A 76 -17.23 -10.90 0.49
CA ALA A 76 -16.48 -11.35 -0.68
C ALA A 76 -14.98 -11.13 -0.50
N MET A 77 -14.55 -9.95 -0.06
CA MET A 77 -13.15 -9.66 0.20
C MET A 77 -12.57 -10.56 1.30
N THR A 78 -13.32 -10.82 2.36
CA THR A 78 -12.90 -11.75 3.42
C THR A 78 -12.59 -13.14 2.87
N VAL A 79 -13.49 -13.69 2.06
CA VAL A 79 -13.30 -15.01 1.42
C VAL A 79 -12.07 -14.99 0.49
N VAL A 80 -11.94 -13.96 -0.35
CA VAL A 80 -10.80 -13.84 -1.28
C VAL A 80 -9.47 -13.77 -0.54
N VAL A 81 -9.38 -12.94 0.51
CA VAL A 81 -8.13 -12.81 1.30
C VAL A 81 -7.77 -14.12 1.97
N GLN A 82 -8.74 -14.82 2.56
CA GLN A 82 -8.53 -16.14 3.15
C GLN A 82 -8.00 -17.16 2.12
N ARG A 83 -8.53 -17.12 0.89
CA ARG A 83 -8.07 -17.98 -0.21
C ARG A 83 -6.62 -17.65 -0.60
N ILE A 84 -6.26 -16.38 -0.72
CA ILE A 84 -4.88 -15.96 -1.01
C ILE A 84 -3.92 -16.41 0.11
N GLN A 85 -4.29 -16.24 1.37
CA GLN A 85 -3.46 -16.67 2.52
C GLN A 85 -3.15 -18.17 2.53
N ASN A 86 -4.04 -19.00 1.99
CA ASN A 86 -3.80 -20.44 1.86
C ASN A 86 -2.81 -20.79 0.73
N LEU A 87 -2.52 -19.85 -0.18
CA LEU A 87 -1.63 -20.07 -1.33
C LEU A 87 -0.25 -19.46 -1.13
N VAL A 88 -0.14 -18.36 -0.38
CA VAL A 88 1.11 -17.61 -0.21
C VAL A 88 1.40 -17.33 1.25
N THR A 89 2.68 -17.29 1.60
CA THR A 89 3.14 -17.01 2.99
C THR A 89 3.53 -15.56 3.20
N LEU A 90 3.29 -14.69 2.20
CA LEU A 90 3.64 -13.27 2.25
C LEU A 90 2.69 -12.50 3.19
N PRO A 91 3.16 -11.43 3.83
CA PRO A 91 2.30 -10.48 4.50
C PRO A 91 1.22 -9.93 3.56
N ILE A 92 -0.03 -9.94 4.02
CA ILE A 92 -1.17 -9.45 3.25
C ILE A 92 -1.76 -8.22 3.93
N GLY A 93 -2.05 -7.22 3.11
CA GLY A 93 -2.81 -6.04 3.47
C GLY A 93 -4.06 -5.89 2.63
N LEU A 94 -4.92 -4.96 3.04
CA LEU A 94 -6.17 -4.65 2.35
C LEU A 94 -6.31 -3.15 2.11
N ASN A 95 -6.94 -2.81 0.99
CA ASN A 95 -7.46 -1.47 0.73
C ASN A 95 -8.91 -1.57 0.27
N VAL A 96 -9.84 -1.01 1.02
CA VAL A 96 -11.27 -1.00 0.67
C VAL A 96 -11.65 0.40 0.17
N LEU A 97 -11.79 0.51 -1.12
CA LEU A 97 -12.07 1.77 -1.81
C LEU A 97 -13.54 2.19 -1.68
N ARG A 98 -13.92 3.51 -1.64
CA ARG A 98 -12.89 4.57 -1.83
C ARG A 98 -12.06 4.87 -0.58
N ASN A 99 -12.62 4.76 0.64
CA ASN A 99 -11.93 5.08 1.92
C ASN A 99 -12.56 4.34 3.12
N ASP A 100 -13.05 3.12 2.92
CA ASP A 100 -13.65 2.35 4.02
C ASP A 100 -12.58 1.64 4.88
N GLY A 101 -11.84 2.43 5.64
CA GLY A 101 -10.82 1.92 6.55
C GLY A 101 -11.40 1.02 7.65
N LYS A 102 -12.67 1.22 8.04
CA LYS A 102 -13.33 0.40 9.06
C LYS A 102 -13.58 -1.01 8.55
N SER A 103 -14.13 -1.17 7.34
CA SER A 103 -14.30 -2.49 6.72
C SER A 103 -12.96 -3.16 6.44
N ALA A 104 -11.94 -2.41 5.98
CA ALA A 104 -10.59 -2.94 5.81
C ALA A 104 -10.02 -3.48 7.14
N MET A 105 -10.17 -2.74 8.25
CA MET A 105 -9.73 -3.15 9.58
C MET A 105 -10.49 -4.38 10.08
N ALA A 106 -11.82 -4.44 9.86
CA ALA A 106 -12.64 -5.59 10.23
C ALA A 106 -12.19 -6.86 9.52
N ILE A 107 -12.04 -6.79 8.18
CA ILE A 107 -11.57 -7.94 7.38
C ILE A 107 -10.18 -8.34 7.85
N ALA A 108 -9.24 -7.39 7.93
CA ALA A 108 -7.86 -7.67 8.31
C ALA A 108 -7.75 -8.34 9.68
N SER A 109 -8.51 -7.89 10.66
CA SER A 109 -8.54 -8.48 11.99
C SER A 109 -9.11 -9.90 11.99
N CYS A 110 -10.19 -10.14 11.24
CA CYS A 110 -10.82 -11.47 11.16
C CYS A 110 -9.93 -12.51 10.48
N VAL A 111 -9.24 -12.13 9.40
CA VAL A 111 -8.37 -13.06 8.65
C VAL A 111 -6.90 -12.99 9.10
N ARG A 112 -6.57 -12.18 10.12
CA ARG A 112 -5.19 -11.95 10.58
C ARG A 112 -4.25 -11.43 9.47
N ALA A 113 -4.76 -10.55 8.61
CA ALA A 113 -3.93 -9.78 7.71
C ALA A 113 -3.11 -8.76 8.51
N GLN A 114 -1.95 -8.35 8.00
CA GLN A 114 -0.96 -7.64 8.78
C GLN A 114 -1.10 -6.12 8.72
N PHE A 115 -1.68 -5.58 7.64
CA PHE A 115 -1.81 -4.14 7.47
C PHE A 115 -3.02 -3.77 6.61
N ILE A 116 -3.41 -2.51 6.67
CA ILE A 116 -4.38 -1.90 5.77
C ILE A 116 -3.79 -0.65 5.13
N ARG A 117 -4.27 -0.30 3.94
CA ARG A 117 -4.04 0.99 3.31
C ARG A 117 -5.29 1.86 3.48
N VAL A 118 -5.12 3.10 3.87
CA VAL A 118 -6.19 4.09 4.04
C VAL A 118 -5.88 5.30 3.17
N ASN A 119 -6.80 5.67 2.28
CA ASN A 119 -6.54 6.72 1.30
C ASN A 119 -6.67 8.14 1.89
N VAL A 120 -7.56 8.34 2.86
CA VAL A 120 -7.72 9.61 3.59
C VAL A 120 -7.86 9.28 5.07
N LEU A 121 -6.75 9.34 5.81
CA LEU A 121 -6.75 9.10 7.26
C LEU A 121 -6.98 10.39 8.03
N THR A 122 -6.43 11.51 7.53
CA THR A 122 -6.52 12.85 8.11
C THR A 122 -6.89 13.88 7.05
N GLY A 123 -7.45 15.01 7.49
CA GLY A 123 -7.85 16.10 6.60
C GLY A 123 -9.11 15.80 5.78
N VAL A 124 -9.35 16.61 4.75
CA VAL A 124 -10.53 16.53 3.87
C VAL A 124 -10.08 16.61 2.42
N MET A 125 -10.56 15.69 1.61
CA MET A 125 -10.24 15.60 0.18
C MET A 125 -11.50 15.73 -0.66
N ALA A 126 -11.48 16.60 -1.67
CA ALA A 126 -12.49 16.67 -2.71
C ALA A 126 -12.17 15.62 -3.79
N THR A 127 -13.12 14.71 -4.03
CA THR A 127 -12.99 13.59 -4.96
C THR A 127 -14.19 13.52 -5.89
N ASP A 128 -14.16 12.61 -6.88
CA ASP A 128 -15.29 12.29 -7.74
C ASP A 128 -16.49 11.68 -6.96
N GLN A 129 -16.26 11.17 -5.73
CA GLN A 129 -17.34 10.73 -4.82
C GLN A 129 -17.86 11.87 -3.91
N GLY A 130 -17.32 13.07 -4.03
CA GLY A 130 -17.59 14.20 -3.14
C GLY A 130 -16.50 14.38 -2.08
N LEU A 131 -16.84 15.01 -0.96
CA LEU A 131 -15.88 15.21 0.14
C LEU A 131 -15.66 13.91 0.91
N ILE A 132 -14.41 13.53 1.05
CA ILE A 132 -13.97 12.42 1.92
C ILE A 132 -13.19 13.03 3.08
N GLU A 133 -13.61 12.70 4.28
CA GLU A 133 -13.02 13.18 5.53
C GLU A 133 -12.19 12.07 6.18
N GLY A 134 -11.08 12.47 6.82
CA GLY A 134 -10.25 11.54 7.58
C GLY A 134 -10.94 11.09 8.86
N GLU A 135 -10.97 9.78 9.09
CA GLU A 135 -11.63 9.15 10.24
C GLU A 135 -10.63 8.45 11.19
N ALA A 136 -9.45 9.04 11.39
CA ALA A 136 -8.40 8.45 12.22
C ALA A 136 -8.89 8.05 13.61
N HIS A 137 -9.67 8.92 14.30
CA HIS A 137 -10.19 8.63 15.63
C HIS A 137 -11.07 7.37 15.65
N GLN A 138 -12.02 7.28 14.73
CA GLN A 138 -12.95 6.14 14.64
C GLN A 138 -12.20 4.84 14.31
N LEU A 139 -11.24 4.91 13.37
CA LEU A 139 -10.47 3.76 12.94
C LEU A 139 -9.54 3.23 14.05
N LEU A 140 -8.82 4.10 14.73
CA LEU A 140 -7.94 3.73 15.84
C LEU A 140 -8.71 3.18 17.04
N ARG A 141 -9.85 3.78 17.36
CA ARG A 141 -10.75 3.26 18.39
C ARG A 141 -11.24 1.86 18.02
N TYR A 142 -11.67 1.66 16.78
CA TYR A 142 -12.14 0.37 16.30
C TYR A 142 -11.03 -0.69 16.29
N ARG A 143 -9.80 -0.36 15.87
CA ARG A 143 -8.62 -1.23 15.99
C ARG A 143 -8.42 -1.70 17.43
N ARG A 144 -8.54 -0.78 18.40
CA ARG A 144 -8.42 -1.10 19.82
C ARG A 144 -9.56 -1.99 20.34
N GLU A 145 -10.80 -1.71 19.94
CA GLU A 145 -11.97 -2.51 20.31
C GLU A 145 -11.87 -3.96 19.80
N LEU A 146 -11.27 -4.15 18.62
CA LEU A 146 -10.99 -5.47 18.06
C LEU A 146 -9.78 -6.18 18.70
N GLY A 147 -9.02 -5.52 19.57
CA GLY A 147 -7.75 -6.05 20.09
C GLY A 147 -6.72 -6.31 19.00
N SER A 148 -6.75 -5.55 17.91
CA SER A 148 -5.97 -5.79 16.70
C SER A 148 -4.68 -4.97 16.68
N ASP A 149 -3.60 -5.55 16.15
CA ASP A 149 -2.31 -4.91 15.92
C ASP A 149 -2.04 -4.60 14.43
N VAL A 150 -3.05 -4.72 13.59
CA VAL A 150 -3.02 -4.41 12.16
C VAL A 150 -2.45 -3.01 11.92
N LYS A 151 -1.44 -2.91 11.06
CA LYS A 151 -0.75 -1.66 10.75
C LYS A 151 -1.55 -0.82 9.77
N ILE A 152 -1.49 0.50 9.93
CA ILE A 152 -2.18 1.47 9.08
C ILE A 152 -1.13 2.19 8.22
N LEU A 153 -1.17 1.93 6.91
CA LEU A 153 -0.40 2.65 5.89
C LEU A 153 -1.34 3.68 5.27
N ALA A 154 -1.08 4.97 5.47
CA ALA A 154 -1.98 6.04 5.06
C ALA A 154 -1.41 6.85 3.88
N ASP A 155 -2.22 7.08 2.85
CA ASP A 155 -1.83 8.00 1.78
C ASP A 155 -1.77 9.44 2.32
N VAL A 156 -0.75 10.18 1.87
CA VAL A 156 -0.64 11.63 2.07
C VAL A 156 -0.92 12.30 0.74
N LEU A 157 -1.88 13.24 0.71
CA LEU A 157 -2.32 13.93 -0.51
C LEU A 157 -2.65 12.93 -1.64
N VAL A 158 -3.57 12.03 -1.34
CA VAL A 158 -3.93 10.90 -2.21
C VAL A 158 -4.27 11.35 -3.65
N LYS A 159 -3.86 10.55 -4.63
CA LYS A 159 -4.19 10.77 -6.06
C LYS A 159 -5.70 10.76 -6.33
N HIS A 160 -6.10 11.38 -7.44
CA HIS A 160 -7.52 11.54 -7.84
C HIS A 160 -8.35 12.28 -6.79
N ALA A 161 -7.70 13.16 -6.03
CA ALA A 161 -8.31 13.97 -5.02
C ALA A 161 -7.59 15.30 -4.90
N ARG A 162 -8.29 16.32 -4.42
CA ARG A 162 -7.70 17.63 -4.12
C ARG A 162 -7.97 17.97 -2.66
N PRO A 163 -6.96 18.37 -1.89
CA PRO A 163 -7.19 18.80 -0.52
C PRO A 163 -8.09 20.04 -0.52
N LEU A 164 -8.99 20.12 0.45
CA LEU A 164 -9.89 21.28 0.59
C LEU A 164 -9.14 22.53 1.04
N SER A 165 -8.05 22.37 1.78
CA SER A 165 -7.06 23.40 2.08
C SER A 165 -5.81 23.13 1.23
N SER A 166 -4.88 24.11 1.13
CA SER A 166 -3.59 23.90 0.47
C SER A 166 -2.53 23.49 1.51
N PRO A 167 -2.52 22.22 1.96
CA PRO A 167 -1.54 21.81 2.96
C PRO A 167 -0.16 21.76 2.31
N ASN A 168 0.82 22.24 3.04
CA ASN A 168 2.22 21.93 2.76
C ASN A 168 2.42 20.41 2.97
N LEU A 169 3.17 19.74 2.11
CA LEU A 169 3.43 18.30 2.18
C LEU A 169 4.00 17.89 3.54
N THR A 170 4.96 18.67 4.07
CA THR A 170 5.55 18.44 5.39
C THR A 170 4.50 18.43 6.51
N VAL A 171 3.55 19.37 6.48
CA VAL A 171 2.47 19.43 7.46
C VAL A 171 1.54 18.22 7.31
N ALA A 172 1.16 17.88 6.08
CA ALA A 172 0.29 16.74 5.81
C ALA A 172 0.92 15.41 6.27
N VAL A 173 2.22 15.21 6.05
CA VAL A 173 2.97 14.04 6.55
C VAL A 173 2.94 13.99 8.07
N LYS A 174 3.30 15.10 8.75
CA LYS A 174 3.31 15.18 10.21
C LYS A 174 1.91 14.94 10.80
N ASP A 175 0.88 15.58 10.27
CA ASP A 175 -0.50 15.38 10.74
C ASP A 175 -0.93 13.92 10.60
N THR A 176 -0.57 13.26 9.50
CA THR A 176 -0.90 11.85 9.29
C THR A 176 -0.19 10.93 10.29
N ILE A 177 1.05 11.23 10.66
CA ILE A 177 1.84 10.42 11.60
C ILE A 177 1.51 10.77 13.06
N GLU A 178 1.59 12.05 13.43
CA GLU A 178 1.53 12.47 14.83
C GLU A 178 0.10 12.56 15.35
N ARG A 179 -0.84 12.97 14.50
CA ARG A 179 -2.26 13.16 14.85
C ARG A 179 -3.15 12.02 14.37
N GLY A 180 -2.84 11.47 13.15
CA GLY A 180 -3.54 10.33 12.60
C GLY A 180 -3.00 8.99 13.11
N LEU A 181 -1.82 8.97 13.73
CA LEU A 181 -1.13 7.79 14.26
C LEU A 181 -0.98 6.67 13.21
N ALA A 182 -0.69 7.05 11.97
CA ALA A 182 -0.34 6.11 10.91
C ALA A 182 0.97 5.38 11.26
N ASP A 183 1.02 4.08 10.97
CA ASP A 183 2.23 3.27 11.17
C ASP A 183 3.26 3.47 10.03
N ALA A 184 2.79 3.90 8.85
CA ALA A 184 3.59 4.34 7.71
C ALA A 184 2.78 5.30 6.84
N VAL A 185 3.47 6.09 6.00
CA VAL A 185 2.82 6.96 5.02
C VAL A 185 3.10 6.52 3.60
N ILE A 186 2.18 6.84 2.68
CA ILE A 186 2.27 6.51 1.27
C ILE A 186 2.23 7.81 0.47
N LEU A 187 3.24 8.02 -0.37
CA LEU A 187 3.31 9.14 -1.28
C LEU A 187 3.02 8.68 -2.71
N SER A 188 2.06 9.30 -3.37
CA SER A 188 1.67 9.01 -4.75
C SER A 188 1.87 10.23 -5.62
N GLY A 189 2.09 10.03 -6.93
CA GLY A 189 1.97 11.13 -7.90
C GLY A 189 0.51 11.58 -8.07
N TRP A 190 0.32 12.64 -8.83
CA TRP A 190 -1.00 13.26 -9.01
C TRP A 190 -2.02 12.42 -9.77
N ALA A 191 -1.57 11.45 -10.59
CA ALA A 191 -2.43 10.58 -11.40
C ALA A 191 -1.96 9.12 -11.35
N THR A 192 -2.84 8.20 -11.78
CA THR A 192 -2.47 6.78 -11.92
C THR A 192 -1.30 6.63 -12.90
N GLY A 193 -0.26 5.92 -12.46
CA GLY A 193 0.95 5.71 -13.27
C GLY A 193 1.95 6.87 -13.26
N SER A 194 1.63 7.99 -12.60
CA SER A 194 2.57 9.09 -12.37
C SER A 194 3.31 8.88 -11.05
N PRO A 195 4.65 8.85 -11.03
CA PRO A 195 5.42 8.80 -9.78
C PRO A 195 5.40 10.17 -9.07
N PRO A 196 5.60 10.22 -7.75
CA PRO A 196 5.97 11.45 -7.08
C PRO A 196 7.33 11.94 -7.61
N ASN A 197 7.60 13.24 -7.53
CA ASN A 197 8.94 13.74 -7.83
C ASN A 197 9.90 13.39 -6.67
N GLN A 198 11.19 13.40 -6.94
CA GLN A 198 12.20 13.01 -5.95
C GLN A 198 12.26 13.98 -4.78
N GLU A 199 12.12 15.28 -5.01
CA GLU A 199 12.12 16.32 -3.98
C GLU A 199 10.97 16.12 -2.99
N ASP A 200 9.77 15.79 -3.47
CA ASP A 200 8.62 15.47 -2.60
C ASP A 200 8.88 14.20 -1.76
N VAL A 201 9.56 13.19 -2.33
CA VAL A 201 9.90 11.96 -1.58
C VAL A 201 10.89 12.27 -0.48
N GLU A 202 11.95 13.03 -0.76
CA GLU A 202 12.95 13.43 0.23
C GLU A 202 12.31 14.29 1.32
N LEU A 203 11.50 15.28 0.95
CA LEU A 203 10.77 16.15 1.89
C LEU A 203 9.82 15.33 2.78
N ALA A 204 9.12 14.34 2.22
CA ALA A 204 8.24 13.47 3.00
C ALA A 204 9.02 12.58 3.97
N CYS A 205 10.17 12.04 3.56
CA CYS A 205 11.03 11.23 4.42
C CYS A 205 11.61 12.04 5.59
N ASP A 206 12.06 13.25 5.32
CA ASP A 206 12.54 14.17 6.37
C ASP A 206 11.41 14.51 7.37
N ALA A 207 10.22 14.84 6.85
CA ALA A 207 9.06 15.15 7.68
C ALA A 207 8.57 13.95 8.50
N ALA A 208 8.73 12.74 7.98
CA ALA A 208 8.28 11.50 8.60
C ALA A 208 9.13 11.06 9.81
N ASN A 209 10.32 11.65 9.99
CA ASN A 209 11.18 11.47 11.17
C ASN A 209 11.32 10.00 11.60
N GLY A 210 11.69 9.12 10.65
CA GLY A 210 11.89 7.69 10.88
C GLY A 210 10.65 6.80 10.73
N THR A 211 9.45 7.38 10.57
CA THR A 211 8.27 6.60 10.12
C THR A 211 8.44 6.21 8.66
N PRO A 212 8.20 4.94 8.28
CA PRO A 212 8.41 4.52 6.90
C PRO A 212 7.56 5.28 5.88
N VAL A 213 8.19 5.65 4.75
CA VAL A 213 7.56 6.30 3.59
C VAL A 213 7.57 5.33 2.41
N PHE A 214 6.41 5.04 1.86
CA PHE A 214 6.24 4.19 0.69
C PHE A 214 5.89 5.01 -0.56
N ILE A 215 6.39 4.57 -1.72
CA ILE A 215 5.89 5.05 -3.00
C ILE A 215 4.62 4.29 -3.36
N GLY A 216 3.51 4.99 -3.61
CA GLY A 216 2.18 4.39 -3.81
C GLY A 216 1.71 4.27 -5.26
N SER A 217 2.44 4.86 -6.23
CA SER A 217 2.09 4.78 -7.65
C SER A 217 3.23 5.21 -8.56
N GLY A 218 3.14 4.86 -9.86
CA GLY A 218 4.04 5.31 -10.91
C GLY A 218 5.41 4.66 -10.93
N ALA A 219 5.68 3.71 -10.03
CA ALA A 219 6.92 2.96 -10.04
C ALA A 219 6.95 1.94 -11.19
N ASN A 220 8.08 1.90 -11.88
CA ASN A 220 8.39 0.93 -12.92
C ASN A 220 9.88 0.54 -12.84
N TRP A 221 10.33 -0.40 -13.67
CA TRP A 221 11.74 -0.87 -13.62
C TRP A 221 12.78 0.19 -13.98
N GLU A 222 12.38 1.28 -14.68
CA GLU A 222 13.28 2.35 -15.10
C GLU A 222 13.54 3.35 -13.96
N ASN A 223 12.52 3.64 -13.13
CA ASN A 223 12.58 4.67 -12.10
C ASN A 223 12.70 4.17 -10.66
N ILE A 224 12.45 2.86 -10.42
CA ILE A 224 12.40 2.31 -9.05
C ILE A 224 13.71 2.50 -8.30
N ALA A 225 14.84 2.37 -8.99
CA ALA A 225 16.16 2.55 -8.39
C ALA A 225 16.32 3.96 -7.78
N THR A 226 15.87 4.99 -8.51
CA THR A 226 15.92 6.38 -8.05
C THR A 226 14.94 6.62 -6.90
N LEU A 227 13.69 6.16 -7.03
CA LEU A 227 12.65 6.34 -6.00
C LEU A 227 13.04 5.72 -4.66
N LEU A 228 13.67 4.54 -4.67
CA LEU A 228 14.14 3.86 -3.46
C LEU A 228 15.44 4.45 -2.89
N GLN A 229 16.03 5.48 -3.49
CA GLN A 229 17.13 6.21 -2.85
C GLN A 229 16.69 6.93 -1.58
N ALA A 230 15.48 7.44 -1.51
CA ALA A 230 14.92 8.10 -0.35
C ALA A 230 13.86 7.24 0.35
N ALA A 231 12.89 6.68 -0.39
CA ALA A 231 11.78 5.93 0.16
C ALA A 231 12.18 4.59 0.83
N ASN A 232 11.35 4.15 1.77
CA ASN A 232 11.55 2.93 2.53
C ASN A 232 10.87 1.70 1.90
N GLY A 233 10.09 1.87 0.85
CA GLY A 233 9.42 0.77 0.14
C GLY A 233 8.54 1.26 -0.99
N VAL A 234 7.93 0.31 -1.70
CA VAL A 234 7.09 0.61 -2.87
C VAL A 234 5.85 -0.27 -2.89
N ILE A 235 4.73 0.33 -3.30
CA ILE A 235 3.48 -0.35 -3.65
C ILE A 235 3.32 -0.24 -5.16
N VAL A 236 3.26 -1.36 -5.86
CA VAL A 236 3.31 -1.42 -7.31
C VAL A 236 2.23 -2.31 -7.89
N SER A 237 1.63 -1.90 -9.00
CA SER A 237 0.58 -2.65 -9.68
C SER A 237 0.70 -2.61 -11.20
N SER A 238 0.33 -1.49 -11.85
CA SER A 238 0.15 -1.41 -13.29
C SER A 238 1.38 -1.84 -14.11
N SER A 239 2.58 -1.50 -13.67
CA SER A 239 3.83 -1.92 -14.33
C SER A 239 4.06 -3.44 -14.29
N LEU A 240 3.44 -4.15 -13.34
CA LEU A 240 3.52 -5.61 -13.21
C LEU A 240 2.48 -6.35 -14.07
N LYS A 241 1.50 -5.63 -14.60
CA LYS A 241 0.45 -6.20 -15.44
C LYS A 241 0.94 -6.45 -16.87
N ARG A 242 0.34 -7.43 -17.58
CA ARG A 242 0.64 -7.67 -19.00
C ARG A 242 0.47 -6.38 -19.80
N GLN A 243 1.46 -6.04 -20.60
CA GLN A 243 1.52 -4.82 -21.41
C GLN A 243 1.39 -3.51 -20.60
N GLY A 244 1.55 -3.54 -19.27
CA GLY A 244 1.34 -2.38 -18.40
C GLY A 244 -0.13 -1.92 -18.28
N ARG A 245 -1.09 -2.73 -18.72
CA ARG A 245 -2.52 -2.39 -18.74
C ARG A 245 -3.19 -2.91 -17.49
N ILE A 246 -3.89 -2.03 -16.78
CA ILE A 246 -4.46 -2.29 -15.45
C ILE A 246 -5.50 -3.43 -15.45
N GLU A 247 -6.22 -3.61 -16.55
CA GLU A 247 -7.24 -4.64 -16.71
C GLU A 247 -6.65 -6.04 -16.95
N GLN A 248 -5.40 -6.08 -17.40
CA GLN A 248 -4.72 -7.33 -17.70
C GLN A 248 -4.26 -8.04 -16.42
N PRO A 249 -4.08 -9.37 -16.45
CA PRO A 249 -3.50 -10.11 -15.33
C PRO A 249 -2.06 -9.69 -15.06
N ILE A 250 -1.59 -9.97 -13.85
CA ILE A 250 -0.18 -9.83 -13.49
C ILE A 250 0.65 -10.79 -14.34
N ASP A 251 1.81 -10.32 -14.80
CA ASP A 251 2.79 -11.07 -15.56
C ASP A 251 3.99 -11.41 -14.65
N PRO A 252 4.23 -12.69 -14.33
CA PRO A 252 5.32 -13.09 -13.44
C PRO A 252 6.70 -12.62 -13.91
N ILE A 253 6.92 -12.56 -15.25
CA ILE A 253 8.18 -12.08 -15.82
C ILE A 253 8.39 -10.60 -15.50
N ARG A 254 7.36 -9.80 -15.66
CA ARG A 254 7.41 -8.37 -15.32
C ARG A 254 7.62 -8.14 -13.81
N VAL A 255 7.03 -9.00 -12.97
CA VAL A 255 7.26 -8.97 -11.51
C VAL A 255 8.73 -9.22 -11.22
N SER A 256 9.32 -10.30 -11.74
CA SER A 256 10.73 -10.63 -11.52
C SER A 256 11.67 -9.52 -12.01
N GLN A 257 11.41 -8.96 -13.19
CA GLN A 257 12.19 -7.84 -13.74
C GLN A 257 12.14 -6.60 -12.84
N PHE A 258 10.94 -6.27 -12.34
CA PHE A 258 10.77 -5.13 -11.43
C PHE A 258 11.50 -5.36 -10.11
N VAL A 259 11.34 -6.54 -9.51
CA VAL A 259 12.00 -6.92 -8.25
C VAL A 259 13.52 -6.88 -8.41
N GLU A 260 14.05 -7.40 -9.50
CA GLU A 260 15.49 -7.36 -9.80
C GLU A 260 16.01 -5.92 -9.91
N ALA A 261 15.30 -5.05 -10.64
CA ALA A 261 15.66 -3.64 -10.79
C ALA A 261 15.66 -2.92 -9.42
N ALA A 262 14.65 -3.17 -8.58
CA ALA A 262 14.55 -2.59 -7.24
C ALA A 262 15.70 -3.06 -6.32
N ARG A 263 16.05 -4.35 -6.36
CA ARG A 263 17.10 -4.91 -5.49
C ARG A 263 18.51 -4.52 -5.91
N ARG A 264 18.77 -4.29 -7.18
CA ARG A 264 20.07 -3.77 -7.67
C ARG A 264 20.41 -2.42 -7.06
N SER A 265 19.42 -1.54 -6.89
CA SER A 265 19.62 -0.22 -6.30
C SER A 265 20.02 -0.28 -4.82
N TRP A 266 19.63 -1.32 -4.12
CA TRP A 266 19.94 -1.50 -2.71
C TRP A 266 21.37 -1.97 -2.46
N ASN A 267 21.85 -2.94 -3.24
CA ASN A 267 23.22 -3.43 -3.11
C ASN A 267 24.26 -2.33 -3.30
N SER A 268 23.94 -1.27 -4.06
CA SER A 268 24.81 -0.10 -4.20
C SER A 268 24.82 0.80 -2.97
N LYS A 269 23.73 0.86 -2.18
CA LYS A 269 23.68 1.65 -0.93
C LYS A 269 24.43 1.03 0.23
N ASP A 270 24.42 -0.29 0.36
CA ASP A 270 25.12 -1.00 1.45
C ASP A 270 26.63 -0.93 1.29
N GLN A 271 27.13 -0.83 0.05
CA GLN A 271 28.55 -0.66 -0.25
C GLN A 271 29.07 0.78 -0.02
N SER A 272 28.21 1.77 0.12
CA SER A 272 28.57 3.17 0.30
C SER A 272 28.58 3.65 1.75
N LYS A 273 28.14 2.85 2.72
CA LYS A 273 28.24 3.16 4.14
C LYS A 273 29.60 2.71 4.67
N PRO A 274 30.45 3.63 5.23
CA PRO A 274 31.70 3.24 5.87
C PRO A 274 31.39 2.29 7.04
N ALA A 275 32.22 1.25 7.19
CA ALA A 275 32.15 0.33 8.31
C ALA A 275 32.22 1.10 9.63
N PRO A 276 31.44 0.71 10.66
CA PRO A 276 31.53 1.34 11.97
C PRO A 276 32.99 1.25 12.46
N SER A 277 33.60 2.41 12.69
CA SER A 277 34.93 2.49 13.25
C SER A 277 34.95 1.81 14.62
N SER A 278 35.60 0.67 14.72
CA SER A 278 35.90 -0.01 15.99
C SER A 278 36.89 0.86 16.77
N SER A 279 36.40 1.74 17.61
CA SER A 279 37.21 2.40 18.63
C SER A 279 37.50 1.39 19.75
N ILE A 280 38.61 0.70 19.62
CA ILE A 280 39.23 -0.03 20.73
C ILE A 280 39.83 1.04 21.65
N SER A 281 39.17 1.35 22.75
CA SER A 281 39.78 2.09 23.86
C SER A 281 40.65 1.13 24.65
N LEU A 282 41.94 1.19 24.41
CA LEU A 282 42.95 0.71 25.33
C LEU A 282 43.01 1.64 26.55
N HIS A 283 42.51 1.16 27.67
CA HIS A 283 42.86 1.75 28.98
C HIS A 283 43.97 0.94 29.56
N SER A 284 45.11 1.62 29.69
CA SER A 284 46.21 1.31 30.57
C SER A 284 45.91 1.77 31.99
#